data_9de2913e658325500005aace596a1701
#
_entry.id   9de2913e658325500005aace596a1701
#
_cell.length_a   1.000
_cell.length_b   1.000
_cell.length_c   1.000
_cell.angle_alpha   90.00
_cell.angle_beta   90.00
_cell.angle_gamma   90.00
#
_symmetry.space_group_name_H-M   'P 1'
#
loop_
_entity.id
_entity.type
_entity.pdbx_description
1 polymer ?
#
loop_
_entity_poly.entity_id
_entity_poly.type
_entity_poly.pdbx_seq_one_letter_code
_entity_poly.pdbx_strand_id
1 'polypeptide(L)'
;TNWIFYGEGLTMDTAVTKEGITMATQVNSTQTPGFAYFSDTIRDALKGSVFDTSVGYISGAQGLEETIRQCFMGLTDWCTTPAQTVNYASCHDNLTMMDRITRSALSSARVDKIRMNNLAAAIYMTSQGIPFMQAGEEMLRTKLKAGGTFDENSYASPDSVNSLKWDTLDEEEYQNVFEYYKGLIAFRKAHAALRLTNAQDVEQNVIPVEGLPANVVAFQINGGVNGETSEGLFLIFNPNEQTEEITLPDGVWDVYVNGEKAGTEVLSTITNGKA
;
A
#
# COMPACT_ATOMS: atom_id res chain seq x y z
N THR A 1 -25.91 -5.58 3.96
CA THR A 1 -25.24 -5.26 5.24
C THR A 1 -23.91 -4.61 4.95
N ASN A 2 -23.65 -3.47 5.62
CA ASN A 2 -22.38 -2.70 5.43
C ASN A 2 -21.27 -3.24 6.36
N TRP A 3 -21.23 -4.56 6.61
CA TRP A 3 -20.20 -5.18 7.44
C TRP A 3 -19.09 -5.71 6.56
N ILE A 4 -17.84 -5.45 6.94
CA ILE A 4 -16.64 -6.07 6.36
C ILE A 4 -16.21 -7.15 7.35
N PHE A 5 -16.15 -8.39 6.87
CA PHE A 5 -15.57 -9.51 7.61
C PHE A 5 -14.20 -9.81 7.05
N TYR A 6 -13.20 -9.76 7.89
CA TYR A 6 -11.83 -10.06 7.48
C TYR A 6 -11.05 -10.77 8.58
N GLY A 7 -10.02 -11.46 8.20
CA GLY A 7 -9.11 -12.15 9.09
C GLY A 7 -7.73 -12.31 8.48
N GLU A 8 -6.79 -12.85 9.23
CA GLU A 8 -5.43 -13.05 8.77
C GLU A 8 -5.38 -13.98 7.54
N GLY A 9 -6.06 -15.10 7.60
CA GLY A 9 -6.24 -16.02 6.47
C GLY A 9 -5.00 -16.78 6.04
N LEU A 10 -3.90 -16.67 6.77
CA LEU A 10 -2.68 -17.42 6.49
C LEU A 10 -2.83 -18.89 6.95
N THR A 11 -2.21 -19.81 6.22
CA THR A 11 -2.14 -21.21 6.64
C THR A 11 -1.06 -21.36 7.70
N MET A 12 -1.47 -21.72 8.92
CA MET A 12 -0.58 -21.89 10.07
C MET A 12 -0.39 -23.39 10.37
N ASP A 13 0.75 -23.76 10.93
CA ASP A 13 1.05 -25.15 11.36
C ASP A 13 0.06 -25.68 12.41
N THR A 14 -0.60 -24.77 13.11
CA THR A 14 -1.62 -25.09 14.13
C THR A 14 -3.02 -25.20 13.55
N ALA A 15 -3.15 -25.33 12.23
CA ALA A 15 -4.43 -25.46 11.56
C ALA A 15 -5.29 -26.57 12.22
N VAL A 16 -6.49 -26.19 12.62
CA VAL A 16 -7.47 -27.17 13.15
C VAL A 16 -7.96 -28.02 11.98
N THR A 17 -7.54 -29.28 11.97
CA THR A 17 -8.07 -30.26 11.02
C THR A 17 -9.24 -30.99 11.67
N LYS A 18 -10.44 -30.77 11.16
CA LYS A 18 -11.63 -31.51 11.55
C LYS A 18 -12.36 -31.94 10.28
N GLU A 19 -12.75 -33.21 10.22
CA GLU A 19 -13.50 -33.74 9.08
C GLU A 19 -14.75 -32.90 8.79
N GLY A 20 -14.94 -32.54 7.53
CA GLY A 20 -16.07 -31.73 7.07
C GLY A 20 -15.96 -30.23 7.34
N ILE A 21 -14.82 -29.73 7.85
CA ILE A 21 -14.57 -28.29 8.02
C ILE A 21 -13.50 -27.82 7.04
N THR A 22 -13.82 -26.79 6.27
CA THR A 22 -12.85 -26.02 5.48
C THR A 22 -12.46 -24.77 6.23
N MET A 23 -11.17 -24.56 6.44
CA MET A 23 -10.66 -23.35 7.10
C MET A 23 -10.84 -22.12 6.21
N ALA A 24 -11.21 -21.00 6.82
CA ALA A 24 -11.28 -19.70 6.18
C ALA A 24 -9.84 -19.13 6.03
N THR A 25 -9.21 -19.45 4.91
CA THR A 25 -7.84 -19.05 4.56
C THR A 25 -7.79 -18.54 3.12
N GLN A 26 -6.70 -17.85 2.76
CA GLN A 26 -6.47 -17.37 1.39
C GLN A 26 -6.68 -18.47 0.34
N VAL A 27 -6.08 -19.65 0.54
CA VAL A 27 -6.20 -20.80 -0.40
C VAL A 27 -7.63 -21.33 -0.56
N ASN A 28 -8.52 -21.00 0.36
CA ASN A 28 -9.92 -21.39 0.35
C ASN A 28 -10.87 -20.21 0.10
N SER A 29 -10.35 -19.09 -0.37
CA SER A 29 -11.09 -17.83 -0.55
C SER A 29 -12.35 -17.98 -1.43
N THR A 30 -12.31 -18.84 -2.45
CA THR A 30 -13.45 -19.14 -3.31
C THR A 30 -14.63 -19.80 -2.57
N GLN A 31 -14.36 -20.44 -1.43
CA GLN A 31 -15.38 -21.07 -0.57
C GLN A 31 -15.91 -20.10 0.49
N THR A 32 -15.30 -18.95 0.64
CA THR A 32 -15.62 -17.93 1.62
C THR A 32 -15.77 -16.53 0.99
N PRO A 33 -16.67 -16.37 -0.02
CA PRO A 33 -16.73 -15.12 -0.82
C PRO A 33 -17.12 -13.87 -0.03
N GLY A 34 -17.62 -14.01 1.20
CA GLY A 34 -17.95 -12.89 2.07
C GLY A 34 -16.86 -12.47 3.05
N PHE A 35 -15.67 -13.08 2.97
CA PHE A 35 -14.54 -12.80 3.85
C PHE A 35 -13.36 -12.26 3.06
N ALA A 36 -12.67 -11.27 3.66
CA ALA A 36 -11.42 -10.74 3.16
C ALA A 36 -10.25 -11.24 4.02
N TYR A 37 -9.07 -11.31 3.42
CA TYR A 37 -7.86 -11.78 4.07
C TYR A 37 -6.71 -10.81 3.86
N PHE A 38 -5.82 -10.71 4.85
CA PHE A 38 -4.59 -9.94 4.72
C PHE A 38 -3.74 -10.48 3.58
N SER A 39 -3.28 -9.58 2.70
CA SER A 39 -2.43 -9.93 1.57
C SER A 39 -0.96 -9.78 1.96
N ASP A 40 -0.32 -10.88 2.33
CA ASP A 40 1.12 -10.93 2.54
C ASP A 40 1.89 -10.71 1.24
N THR A 41 1.30 -10.99 0.09
CA THR A 41 1.89 -10.71 -1.23
C THR A 41 2.20 -9.21 -1.40
N ILE A 42 1.23 -8.31 -1.15
CA ILE A 42 1.49 -6.87 -1.26
C ILE A 42 2.42 -6.38 -0.16
N ARG A 43 2.27 -6.89 1.07
CA ARG A 43 3.15 -6.55 2.20
C ARG A 43 4.62 -6.79 1.86
N ASP A 44 4.94 -7.99 1.38
CA ASP A 44 6.30 -8.42 1.10
C ASP A 44 6.82 -7.81 -0.20
N ALA A 45 5.98 -7.63 -1.22
CA ALA A 45 6.35 -6.90 -2.42
C ALA A 45 6.73 -5.44 -2.12
N LEU A 46 6.00 -4.75 -1.24
CA LEU A 46 6.29 -3.37 -0.88
C LEU A 46 7.61 -3.22 -0.12
N LYS A 47 7.79 -3.94 0.98
CA LYS A 47 8.87 -3.69 1.94
C LYS A 47 9.92 -4.80 2.06
N GLY A 48 9.80 -5.88 1.29
CA GLY A 48 10.60 -7.09 1.43
C GLY A 48 10.00 -8.07 2.45
N SER A 49 10.41 -9.33 2.36
CA SER A 49 9.94 -10.42 3.21
C SER A 49 10.11 -10.08 4.69
N VAL A 50 9.15 -10.47 5.52
CA VAL A 50 9.25 -10.33 6.99
C VAL A 50 10.20 -11.35 7.62
N PHE A 51 10.60 -12.38 6.87
CA PHE A 51 11.41 -13.49 7.37
C PHE A 51 12.92 -13.34 7.11
N ASP A 52 13.33 -12.35 6.31
CA ASP A 52 14.72 -12.12 5.94
C ASP A 52 15.08 -10.63 5.89
N THR A 53 16.19 -10.27 5.22
CA THR A 53 16.66 -8.88 5.06
C THR A 53 16.49 -8.35 3.65
N SER A 54 15.70 -9.02 2.80
CA SER A 54 15.43 -8.56 1.43
C SER A 54 14.82 -7.17 1.43
N VAL A 55 15.13 -6.39 0.41
CA VAL A 55 14.47 -5.10 0.15
C VAL A 55 13.21 -5.32 -0.67
N GLY A 56 12.24 -4.44 -0.53
CA GLY A 56 11.03 -4.45 -1.34
C GLY A 56 11.06 -3.42 -2.46
N TYR A 57 9.97 -3.36 -3.21
CA TYR A 57 9.76 -2.45 -4.33
C TYR A 57 10.07 -0.99 -3.98
N ILE A 58 9.55 -0.50 -2.85
CA ILE A 58 9.72 0.89 -2.42
C ILE A 58 11.19 1.27 -2.11
N SER A 59 12.05 0.29 -1.94
CA SER A 59 13.49 0.46 -1.71
C SER A 59 14.32 0.07 -2.94
N GLY A 60 13.70 0.01 -4.12
CA GLY A 60 14.36 -0.21 -5.40
C GLY A 60 14.61 -1.67 -5.78
N ALA A 61 13.96 -2.65 -5.11
CA ALA A 61 14.03 -4.05 -5.54
C ALA A 61 13.50 -4.20 -6.97
N GLN A 62 14.24 -4.95 -7.79
CA GLN A 62 13.92 -5.16 -9.20
C GLN A 62 13.05 -6.40 -9.40
N GLY A 63 12.24 -6.38 -10.49
CA GLY A 63 11.45 -7.54 -10.91
C GLY A 63 10.18 -7.76 -10.10
N LEU A 64 9.71 -6.74 -9.38
CA LEU A 64 8.46 -6.78 -8.61
C LEU A 64 7.29 -6.08 -9.31
N GLU A 65 7.51 -5.52 -10.50
CA GLU A 65 6.52 -4.70 -11.22
C GLU A 65 5.21 -5.45 -11.43
N GLU A 66 5.29 -6.70 -11.87
CA GLU A 66 4.10 -7.51 -12.12
C GLU A 66 3.37 -7.86 -10.82
N THR A 67 4.10 -8.18 -9.76
CA THR A 67 3.50 -8.43 -8.43
C THR A 67 2.79 -7.19 -7.91
N ILE A 68 3.39 -6.01 -8.06
CA ILE A 68 2.76 -4.74 -7.68
C ILE A 68 1.51 -4.48 -8.52
N ARG A 69 1.53 -4.78 -9.84
CA ARG A 69 0.35 -4.65 -10.72
C ARG A 69 -0.81 -5.51 -10.24
N GLN A 70 -0.57 -6.80 -10.03
CA GLN A 70 -1.59 -7.74 -9.55
C GLN A 70 -2.15 -7.33 -8.18
N CYS A 71 -1.28 -6.96 -7.25
CA CYS A 71 -1.69 -6.46 -5.93
C CYS A 71 -2.50 -5.18 -6.02
N PHE A 72 -2.09 -4.22 -6.87
CA PHE A 72 -2.81 -2.97 -7.08
C PHE A 72 -4.23 -3.21 -7.61
N MET A 73 -4.39 -4.14 -8.53
CA MET A 73 -5.68 -4.52 -9.07
C MET A 73 -6.52 -5.35 -8.07
N GLY A 74 -5.93 -5.84 -6.99
CA GLY A 74 -6.60 -6.72 -6.04
C GLY A 74 -6.96 -8.08 -6.63
N LEU A 75 -6.20 -8.53 -7.64
CA LEU A 75 -6.39 -9.78 -8.37
C LEU A 75 -5.10 -10.60 -8.32
N THR A 76 -4.91 -11.34 -7.24
CA THR A 76 -3.77 -12.25 -7.04
C THR A 76 -4.21 -13.70 -7.27
N ASP A 77 -3.28 -14.63 -7.19
CA ASP A 77 -3.51 -16.07 -7.41
C ASP A 77 -4.59 -16.68 -6.49
N TRP A 78 -4.74 -16.17 -5.28
CA TRP A 78 -5.76 -16.62 -4.32
C TRP A 78 -6.99 -15.69 -4.26
N CYS A 79 -6.89 -14.46 -4.76
CA CYS A 79 -7.92 -13.43 -4.63
C CYS A 79 -8.66 -13.24 -5.97
N THR A 80 -9.89 -13.71 -6.04
CA THR A 80 -10.72 -13.65 -7.26
C THR A 80 -11.56 -12.39 -7.38
N THR A 81 -11.54 -11.53 -6.35
CA THR A 81 -12.23 -10.24 -6.34
C THR A 81 -11.54 -9.30 -5.36
N PRO A 82 -11.38 -8.00 -5.68
CA PRO A 82 -10.72 -7.06 -4.78
C PRO A 82 -11.42 -6.92 -3.43
N ALA A 83 -12.70 -7.27 -3.31
CA ALA A 83 -13.41 -7.27 -2.05
C ALA A 83 -12.85 -8.28 -1.01
N GLN A 84 -12.04 -9.23 -1.44
CA GLN A 84 -11.44 -10.26 -0.58
C GLN A 84 -10.01 -9.96 -0.14
N THR A 85 -9.37 -8.90 -0.64
CA THR A 85 -7.99 -8.56 -0.25
C THR A 85 -7.94 -7.38 0.71
N VAL A 86 -7.19 -7.56 1.81
CA VAL A 86 -6.81 -6.50 2.74
C VAL A 86 -5.37 -6.10 2.42
N ASN A 87 -5.20 -4.94 1.80
CA ASN A 87 -3.90 -4.41 1.37
C ASN A 87 -3.25 -3.61 2.50
N TYR A 88 -2.01 -3.93 2.82
CA TYR A 88 -1.28 -3.32 3.93
C TYR A 88 0.23 -3.37 3.72
N ALA A 89 0.95 -2.55 4.45
CA ALA A 89 2.41 -2.58 4.48
C ALA A 89 2.95 -3.07 5.84
N SER A 90 2.27 -2.75 6.95
CA SER A 90 2.61 -3.22 8.29
C SER A 90 1.37 -3.46 9.14
N CYS A 91 1.52 -4.29 10.18
CA CYS A 91 0.50 -4.58 11.18
C CYS A 91 1.15 -4.71 12.56
N HIS A 92 0.42 -5.24 13.55
CA HIS A 92 0.94 -5.43 14.91
C HIS A 92 2.11 -6.40 14.98
N ASP A 93 2.16 -7.42 14.11
CA ASP A 93 3.24 -8.37 13.99
C ASP A 93 4.45 -7.81 13.25
N ASN A 94 5.63 -8.35 13.52
CA ASN A 94 6.90 -8.01 12.88
C ASN A 94 7.30 -6.53 13.06
N LEU A 95 8.19 -6.04 12.22
CA LEU A 95 8.64 -4.66 12.23
C LEU A 95 7.57 -3.70 11.72
N THR A 96 7.53 -2.50 12.29
CA THR A 96 6.78 -1.39 11.67
C THR A 96 7.34 -1.08 10.29
N MET A 97 6.60 -0.31 9.51
CA MET A 97 7.06 0.10 8.18
C MET A 97 8.40 0.83 8.24
N MET A 98 8.51 1.82 9.12
CA MET A 98 9.73 2.62 9.24
C MET A 98 10.92 1.83 9.80
N ASP A 99 10.69 0.90 10.73
CA ASP A 99 11.73 0.01 11.25
C ASP A 99 12.27 -0.91 10.15
N ARG A 100 11.37 -1.45 9.32
CA ARG A 100 11.75 -2.31 8.19
C ARG A 100 12.56 -1.55 7.15
N ILE A 101 12.12 -0.36 6.74
CA ILE A 101 12.86 0.51 5.82
C ILE A 101 14.24 0.84 6.41
N THR A 102 14.28 1.19 7.70
CA THR A 102 15.54 1.55 8.35
C THR A 102 16.52 0.38 8.37
N ARG A 103 16.02 -0.84 8.57
CA ARG A 103 16.86 -2.06 8.59
C ARG A 103 17.34 -2.49 7.20
N SER A 104 16.52 -2.32 6.16
CA SER A 104 16.85 -2.78 4.81
C SER A 104 17.57 -1.73 3.96
N ALA A 105 17.26 -0.45 4.12
CA ALA A 105 17.87 0.67 3.39
C ALA A 105 18.87 1.44 4.27
N LEU A 106 19.90 0.76 4.75
CA LEU A 106 20.83 1.31 5.75
C LEU A 106 21.58 2.57 5.27
N SER A 107 21.97 2.60 3.99
CA SER A 107 22.73 3.71 3.40
C SER A 107 21.86 4.90 2.99
N SER A 108 20.55 4.74 2.92
CA SER A 108 19.63 5.81 2.49
C SER A 108 19.49 6.92 3.53
N ALA A 109 19.41 8.15 3.07
CA ALA A 109 19.14 9.30 3.93
C ALA A 109 17.76 9.21 4.59
N ARG A 110 17.56 9.91 5.69
CA ARG A 110 16.26 9.92 6.41
C ARG A 110 15.11 10.35 5.51
N VAL A 111 15.33 11.39 4.69
CA VAL A 111 14.32 11.91 3.76
C VAL A 111 13.91 10.85 2.72
N ASP A 112 14.83 10.03 2.24
CA ASP A 112 14.53 8.97 1.27
C ASP A 112 13.74 7.84 1.92
N LYS A 113 14.04 7.50 3.18
CA LYS A 113 13.27 6.53 3.95
C LYS A 113 11.82 6.99 4.17
N ILE A 114 11.61 8.30 4.36
CA ILE A 114 10.27 8.88 4.46
C ILE A 114 9.55 8.80 3.12
N ARG A 115 10.25 9.09 2.00
CA ARG A 115 9.68 8.92 0.65
C ARG A 115 9.30 7.47 0.37
N MET A 116 10.12 6.49 0.78
CA MET A 116 9.77 5.06 0.70
C MET A 116 8.51 4.74 1.49
N ASN A 117 8.38 5.25 2.73
CA ASN A 117 7.18 5.09 3.54
C ASN A 117 5.93 5.68 2.86
N ASN A 118 6.04 6.89 2.33
CA ASN A 118 4.96 7.56 1.62
C ASN A 118 4.58 6.83 0.33
N LEU A 119 5.55 6.32 -0.41
CA LEU A 119 5.31 5.53 -1.62
C LEU A 119 4.55 4.24 -1.30
N ALA A 120 4.91 3.53 -0.23
CA ALA A 120 4.16 2.37 0.20
C ALA A 120 2.70 2.71 0.51
N ALA A 121 2.48 3.78 1.29
CA ALA A 121 1.15 4.27 1.61
C ALA A 121 0.35 4.64 0.35
N ALA A 122 0.96 5.36 -0.58
CA ALA A 122 0.34 5.72 -1.85
C ALA A 122 -0.11 4.47 -2.63
N ILE A 123 0.73 3.43 -2.72
CA ILE A 123 0.39 2.20 -3.42
C ILE A 123 -0.78 1.48 -2.75
N TYR A 124 -0.69 1.11 -1.47
CA TYR A 124 -1.74 0.28 -0.87
C TYR A 124 -3.05 1.07 -0.61
N MET A 125 -2.98 2.38 -0.38
CA MET A 125 -4.17 3.21 -0.19
C MET A 125 -4.89 3.56 -1.50
N THR A 126 -4.23 3.50 -2.64
CA THR A 126 -4.87 3.72 -3.95
C THR A 126 -5.19 2.42 -4.69
N SER A 127 -4.69 1.27 -4.23
CA SER A 127 -5.01 -0.05 -4.76
C SER A 127 -6.51 -0.38 -4.64
N GLN A 128 -6.99 -1.23 -5.53
CA GLN A 128 -8.29 -1.88 -5.35
C GLN A 128 -8.26 -2.80 -4.11
N GLY A 129 -9.42 -3.05 -3.50
CA GLY A 129 -9.49 -3.83 -2.26
C GLY A 129 -9.62 -2.96 -1.00
N ILE A 130 -9.38 -3.56 0.15
CA ILE A 130 -9.58 -2.95 1.47
C ILE A 130 -8.22 -2.47 2.00
N PRO A 131 -7.96 -1.16 2.08
CA PRO A 131 -6.72 -0.68 2.67
C PRO A 131 -6.73 -0.86 4.19
N PHE A 132 -5.61 -1.30 4.73
CA PHE A 132 -5.38 -1.40 6.16
C PHE A 132 -4.09 -0.68 6.53
N MET A 133 -4.14 0.17 7.53
CA MET A 133 -3.03 0.95 8.05
C MET A 133 -2.77 0.59 9.51
N GLN A 134 -1.54 0.27 9.85
CA GLN A 134 -1.15 0.13 11.26
C GLN A 134 -1.17 1.51 11.94
N ALA A 135 -1.82 1.62 13.09
CA ALA A 135 -1.82 2.86 13.87
C ALA A 135 -0.39 3.32 14.21
N GLY A 136 -0.08 4.57 13.85
CA GLY A 136 1.24 5.17 14.01
C GLY A 136 2.13 5.11 12.76
N GLU A 137 1.73 4.39 11.71
CA GLU A 137 2.46 4.38 10.43
C GLU A 137 2.52 5.80 9.84
N GLU A 138 1.45 6.56 9.97
CA GLU A 138 1.30 7.96 9.59
C GLU A 138 2.19 8.94 10.37
N MET A 139 2.83 8.46 11.42
CA MET A 139 3.78 9.22 12.25
C MET A 139 5.11 8.48 12.41
N LEU A 140 5.48 7.64 11.45
CA LEU A 140 6.75 6.92 11.38
C LEU A 140 7.02 6.07 12.63
N ARG A 141 5.99 5.42 13.16
CA ARG A 141 6.08 4.59 14.37
C ARG A 141 7.26 3.64 14.31
N THR A 142 7.96 3.54 15.44
CA THR A 142 9.07 2.61 15.65
C THR A 142 8.85 1.76 16.89
N LYS A 143 9.33 0.52 16.85
CA LYS A 143 9.43 -0.39 17.98
C LYS A 143 10.88 -0.50 18.47
N LEU A 144 11.57 0.63 18.55
CA LEU A 144 12.98 0.69 18.94
C LEU A 144 13.12 0.39 20.43
N LYS A 145 13.99 -0.59 20.77
CA LYS A 145 14.37 -0.93 22.13
C LYS A 145 15.54 -0.08 22.62
N ALA A 146 15.70 0.04 23.93
CA ALA A 146 16.79 0.79 24.56
C ALA A 146 18.20 0.36 24.10
N GLY A 147 18.35 -0.87 23.62
CA GLY A 147 19.61 -1.38 23.05
C GLY A 147 19.87 -1.02 21.59
N GLY A 148 19.03 -0.17 20.95
CA GLY A 148 19.21 0.25 19.56
C GLY A 148 18.77 -0.78 18.51
N THR A 149 18.06 -1.85 18.91
CA THR A 149 17.48 -2.85 18.01
C THR A 149 15.96 -2.71 17.96
N PHE A 150 15.35 -3.09 16.85
CA PHE A 150 13.91 -3.09 16.69
C PHE A 150 13.28 -4.39 17.23
N ASP A 151 12.07 -4.29 17.79
CA ASP A 151 11.35 -5.42 18.34
C ASP A 151 10.37 -6.01 17.30
N GLU A 152 10.71 -7.17 16.78
CA GLU A 152 9.88 -7.88 15.80
C GLU A 152 8.68 -8.59 16.44
N ASN A 153 8.78 -8.91 17.73
CA ASN A 153 7.75 -9.67 18.46
C ASN A 153 7.35 -8.94 19.73
N SER A 154 6.73 -7.77 19.57
CA SER A 154 6.53 -6.81 20.64
C SER A 154 5.25 -7.00 21.47
N TYR A 155 4.50 -8.11 21.29
CA TYR A 155 3.18 -8.29 21.93
C TYR A 155 3.21 -8.18 23.47
N ALA A 156 4.32 -8.53 24.10
CA ALA A 156 4.53 -8.43 25.55
C ALA A 156 5.55 -7.33 25.94
N SER A 157 5.95 -6.49 25.01
CA SER A 157 6.91 -5.41 25.25
C SER A 157 6.27 -4.23 25.98
N PRO A 158 7.07 -3.47 26.77
CA PRO A 158 6.56 -2.36 27.55
C PRO A 158 6.08 -1.17 26.67
N ASP A 159 5.37 -0.24 27.28
CA ASP A 159 4.88 0.99 26.63
C ASP A 159 6.00 1.83 26.01
N SER A 160 7.22 1.77 26.57
CA SER A 160 8.38 2.43 25.98
C SER A 160 8.65 1.99 24.53
N VAL A 161 8.25 0.76 24.16
CA VAL A 161 8.32 0.20 22.81
C VAL A 161 6.99 0.35 22.08
N ASN A 162 5.87 -0.01 22.71
CA ASN A 162 4.60 -0.19 22.02
C ASN A 162 3.70 1.05 21.96
N SER A 163 3.85 2.04 22.85
CA SER A 163 2.99 3.22 22.83
C SER A 163 3.20 4.08 21.58
N LEU A 164 2.14 4.73 21.15
CA LEU A 164 2.21 5.78 20.15
C LEU A 164 2.85 7.04 20.77
N LYS A 165 3.84 7.59 20.08
CA LYS A 165 4.59 8.78 20.54
C LYS A 165 3.95 10.03 19.96
N TRP A 166 2.80 10.43 20.50
CA TRP A 166 2.01 11.57 20.00
C TRP A 166 2.76 12.90 19.99
N ASP A 167 3.72 13.07 20.88
CA ASP A 167 4.61 14.23 20.98
C ASP A 167 5.51 14.39 19.74
N THR A 168 5.75 13.34 18.97
CA THR A 168 6.50 13.47 17.71
C THR A 168 5.77 14.33 16.68
N LEU A 169 4.44 14.47 16.76
CA LEU A 169 3.67 15.34 15.88
C LEU A 169 3.93 16.86 16.12
N ASP A 170 4.66 17.23 17.15
CA ASP A 170 5.16 18.60 17.33
C ASP A 170 6.33 18.91 16.38
N GLU A 171 6.92 17.91 15.75
CA GLU A 171 8.00 18.06 14.78
C GLU A 171 7.46 18.03 13.34
N GLU A 172 7.94 18.98 12.50
CA GLU A 172 7.48 19.19 11.13
C GLU A 172 7.59 17.92 10.25
N GLU A 173 8.65 17.13 10.44
CA GLU A 173 8.87 15.90 9.69
C GLU A 173 7.70 14.91 9.86
N TYR A 174 7.27 14.69 11.09
CA TYR A 174 6.17 13.77 11.41
C TYR A 174 4.81 14.34 11.03
N GLN A 175 4.61 15.66 11.21
CA GLN A 175 3.40 16.35 10.74
C GLN A 175 3.22 16.22 9.24
N ASN A 176 4.28 16.37 8.45
CA ASN A 176 4.23 16.24 7.00
C ASN A 176 3.80 14.84 6.57
N VAL A 177 4.29 13.79 7.23
CA VAL A 177 3.87 12.41 6.96
C VAL A 177 2.41 12.20 7.38
N PHE A 178 2.01 12.69 8.54
CA PHE A 178 0.62 12.61 9.00
C PHE A 178 -0.35 13.28 8.01
N GLU A 179 -0.05 14.49 7.56
CA GLU A 179 -0.87 15.19 6.56
C GLU A 179 -0.87 14.47 5.20
N TYR A 180 0.24 13.82 4.83
CA TYR A 180 0.29 12.98 3.63
C TYR A 180 -0.70 11.81 3.69
N TYR A 181 -0.69 11.04 4.78
CA TYR A 181 -1.64 9.93 5.00
C TYR A 181 -3.09 10.40 5.04
N LYS A 182 -3.35 11.48 5.75
CA LYS A 182 -4.67 12.13 5.79
C LYS A 182 -5.14 12.54 4.39
N GLY A 183 -4.23 13.08 3.58
CA GLY A 183 -4.46 13.46 2.20
C GLY A 183 -4.78 12.25 1.31
N LEU A 184 -4.04 11.14 1.44
CA LEU A 184 -4.32 9.89 0.69
C LEU A 184 -5.70 9.32 1.04
N ILE A 185 -6.09 9.36 2.32
CA ILE A 185 -7.44 8.94 2.75
C ILE A 185 -8.51 9.83 2.11
N ALA A 186 -8.29 11.15 2.10
CA ALA A 186 -9.21 12.10 1.46
C ALA A 186 -9.30 11.84 -0.04
N PHE A 187 -8.18 11.65 -0.72
CA PHE A 187 -8.10 11.34 -2.14
C PHE A 187 -8.87 10.05 -2.46
N ARG A 188 -8.60 8.95 -1.75
CA ARG A 188 -9.33 7.69 -1.94
C ARG A 188 -10.85 7.85 -1.73
N LYS A 189 -11.26 8.65 -0.75
CA LYS A 189 -12.69 8.91 -0.51
C LYS A 189 -13.33 9.70 -1.64
N ALA A 190 -12.63 10.65 -2.23
CA ALA A 190 -13.11 11.46 -3.34
C ALA A 190 -13.23 10.65 -4.64
N HIS A 191 -12.36 9.65 -4.85
CA HIS A 191 -12.31 8.88 -6.09
C HIS A 191 -12.93 7.49 -5.94
N ALA A 192 -14.14 7.33 -6.47
CA ALA A 192 -14.90 6.08 -6.40
C ALA A 192 -14.27 4.95 -7.25
N ALA A 193 -13.55 5.30 -8.32
CA ALA A 193 -12.83 4.38 -9.18
C ALA A 193 -11.73 3.59 -8.47
N LEU A 194 -11.24 4.06 -7.31
CA LEU A 194 -10.28 3.35 -6.46
C LEU A 194 -10.94 2.28 -5.56
N ARG A 195 -12.25 2.07 -5.66
CA ARG A 195 -13.03 1.20 -4.77
C ARG A 195 -13.95 0.24 -5.53
N LEU A 196 -13.45 -0.33 -6.61
CA LEU A 196 -14.15 -1.36 -7.36
C LEU A 196 -14.20 -2.65 -6.53
N THR A 197 -15.31 -3.37 -6.59
CA THR A 197 -15.55 -4.52 -5.71
C THR A 197 -15.65 -5.85 -6.44
N ASN A 198 -15.60 -5.84 -7.77
CA ASN A 198 -15.62 -7.06 -8.56
C ASN A 198 -14.49 -7.08 -9.60
N ALA A 199 -14.08 -8.29 -9.96
CA ALA A 199 -12.95 -8.48 -10.88
C ALA A 199 -13.21 -7.92 -12.27
N GLN A 200 -14.41 -8.09 -12.80
CA GLN A 200 -14.77 -7.63 -14.15
C GLN A 200 -14.62 -6.11 -14.29
N ASP A 201 -15.11 -5.35 -13.30
CA ASP A 201 -14.97 -3.88 -13.33
C ASP A 201 -13.50 -3.48 -13.25
N VAL A 202 -12.69 -4.17 -12.45
CA VAL A 202 -11.24 -3.93 -12.34
C VAL A 202 -10.56 -4.20 -13.67
N GLU A 203 -10.75 -5.39 -14.26
CA GLU A 203 -10.11 -5.78 -15.52
C GLU A 203 -10.48 -4.86 -16.70
N GLN A 204 -11.69 -4.32 -16.70
CA GLN A 204 -12.16 -3.42 -17.74
C GLN A 204 -11.73 -1.96 -17.56
N ASN A 205 -11.48 -1.52 -16.34
CA ASN A 205 -11.31 -0.10 -16.05
C ASN A 205 -9.98 0.27 -15.41
N VAL A 206 -9.23 -0.68 -14.84
CA VAL A 206 -7.89 -0.44 -14.28
C VAL A 206 -6.86 -1.02 -15.23
N ILE A 207 -6.27 -0.16 -16.05
CA ILE A 207 -5.43 -0.55 -17.18
C ILE A 207 -3.97 -0.30 -16.81
N PRO A 208 -3.14 -1.35 -16.66
CA PRO A 208 -1.70 -1.19 -16.51
C PRO A 208 -1.09 -0.49 -17.72
N VAL A 209 -0.18 0.44 -17.48
CA VAL A 209 0.55 1.15 -18.54
C VAL A 209 1.81 0.35 -18.88
N GLU A 210 2.00 0.11 -20.16
CA GLU A 210 3.15 -0.63 -20.70
C GLU A 210 4.24 0.29 -21.23
N GLY A 211 5.45 -0.25 -21.44
CA GLY A 211 6.57 0.46 -22.05
C GLY A 211 7.21 1.51 -21.13
N LEU A 212 7.04 1.37 -19.82
CA LEU A 212 7.60 2.26 -18.81
C LEU A 212 9.11 1.99 -18.58
N PRO A 213 9.85 2.96 -18.03
CA PRO A 213 11.19 2.71 -17.51
C PRO A 213 11.20 1.54 -16.51
N ALA A 214 12.36 0.88 -16.40
CA ALA A 214 12.51 -0.24 -15.48
C ALA A 214 12.07 0.15 -14.05
N ASN A 215 11.40 -0.76 -13.38
CA ASN A 215 10.93 -0.62 -12.01
C ASN A 215 9.81 0.43 -11.80
N VAL A 216 9.35 1.12 -12.84
CA VAL A 216 8.19 2.03 -12.75
C VAL A 216 6.90 1.26 -13.04
N VAL A 217 5.87 1.50 -12.23
CA VAL A 217 4.53 0.94 -12.43
C VAL A 217 3.54 2.08 -12.54
N ALA A 218 2.64 2.01 -13.52
CA ALA A 218 1.59 2.99 -13.65
C ALA A 218 0.27 2.37 -14.11
N PHE A 219 -0.82 3.07 -13.82
CA PHE A 219 -2.17 2.66 -14.17
C PHE A 219 -2.96 3.85 -14.71
N GLN A 220 -3.76 3.58 -15.72
CA GLN A 220 -4.87 4.44 -16.10
C GLN A 220 -6.17 3.81 -15.60
N ILE A 221 -6.99 4.59 -14.91
CA ILE A 221 -8.32 4.14 -14.46
C ILE A 221 -9.36 4.99 -15.17
N ASN A 222 -10.33 4.33 -15.79
CA ASN A 222 -11.39 4.99 -16.55
C ASN A 222 -12.31 5.79 -15.63
N GLY A 223 -12.73 6.98 -16.10
CA GLY A 223 -13.77 7.77 -15.45
C GLY A 223 -15.17 7.16 -15.58
N GLY A 224 -16.09 7.66 -14.77
CA GLY A 224 -17.51 7.23 -14.78
C GLY A 224 -17.78 5.87 -14.14
N VAL A 225 -16.75 5.05 -13.87
CA VAL A 225 -16.91 3.75 -13.21
C VAL A 225 -17.22 3.94 -11.73
N ASN A 226 -18.11 3.13 -11.17
CA ASN A 226 -18.50 3.15 -9.76
C ASN A 226 -18.93 4.54 -9.23
N GLY A 227 -19.39 5.43 -10.14
CA GLY A 227 -19.76 6.80 -9.78
C GLY A 227 -18.59 7.77 -9.70
N GLU A 228 -17.44 7.43 -10.28
CA GLU A 228 -16.32 8.35 -10.45
C GLU A 228 -16.72 9.57 -11.29
N THR A 229 -16.41 10.75 -10.80
CA THR A 229 -16.80 12.01 -11.42
C THR A 229 -15.70 12.63 -12.29
N SER A 230 -14.45 12.21 -12.11
CA SER A 230 -13.36 12.61 -13.01
C SER A 230 -13.43 11.89 -14.35
N GLU A 231 -12.81 12.45 -15.37
CA GLU A 231 -12.69 11.80 -16.69
C GLU A 231 -11.79 10.54 -16.64
N GLY A 232 -10.94 10.44 -15.64
CA GLY A 232 -10.08 9.30 -15.37
C GLY A 232 -8.99 9.64 -14.37
N LEU A 233 -8.31 8.61 -13.89
CA LEU A 233 -7.14 8.74 -13.00
C LEU A 233 -5.91 8.18 -13.70
N PHE A 234 -4.77 8.80 -13.48
CA PHE A 234 -3.47 8.28 -13.90
C PHE A 234 -2.55 8.22 -12.67
N LEU A 235 -2.11 7.02 -12.30
CA LEU A 235 -1.28 6.80 -11.13
C LEU A 235 0.09 6.28 -11.57
N ILE A 236 1.16 6.87 -11.03
CA ILE A 236 2.54 6.51 -11.32
C ILE A 236 3.28 6.25 -10.02
N PHE A 237 3.97 5.12 -9.95
CA PHE A 237 4.80 4.73 -8.82
C PHE A 237 6.23 4.51 -9.29
N ASN A 238 7.14 5.38 -8.87
CA ASN A 238 8.55 5.33 -9.20
C ASN A 238 9.38 5.11 -7.92
N PRO A 239 9.90 3.90 -7.68
CA PRO A 239 10.77 3.60 -6.55
C PRO A 239 12.26 3.88 -6.83
N ASN A 240 12.60 4.32 -8.03
CA ASN A 240 13.98 4.60 -8.42
C ASN A 240 14.49 5.87 -7.74
N GLU A 241 15.79 5.94 -7.49
CA GLU A 241 16.45 7.16 -7.02
C GLU A 241 16.50 8.25 -8.10
N GLN A 242 16.39 7.85 -9.37
CA GLN A 242 16.42 8.75 -10.52
C GLN A 242 15.01 9.24 -10.85
N THR A 243 14.94 10.46 -11.35
CA THR A 243 13.74 11.00 -11.96
C THR A 243 13.50 10.29 -13.30
N GLU A 244 12.28 9.81 -13.49
CA GLU A 244 11.82 9.20 -14.73
C GLU A 244 10.81 10.09 -15.42
N GLU A 245 10.84 10.13 -16.75
CA GLU A 245 9.91 10.91 -17.54
C GLU A 245 8.86 9.99 -18.18
N ILE A 246 7.60 10.20 -17.84
CA ILE A 246 6.47 9.40 -18.30
C ILE A 246 5.57 10.22 -19.20
N THR A 247 5.23 9.68 -20.37
CA THR A 247 4.27 10.32 -21.28
C THR A 247 2.85 10.04 -20.80
N LEU A 248 2.11 11.10 -20.51
CA LEU A 248 0.68 11.02 -20.18
C LEU A 248 -0.16 10.97 -21.47
N PRO A 249 -1.37 10.38 -21.42
CA PRO A 249 -2.35 10.55 -22.49
C PRO A 249 -2.63 12.03 -22.75
N ASP A 250 -3.05 12.35 -24.00
CA ASP A 250 -3.40 13.70 -24.38
C ASP A 250 -4.48 14.28 -23.45
N GLY A 251 -4.32 15.54 -23.08
CA GLY A 251 -5.28 16.24 -22.24
C GLY A 251 -4.65 17.17 -21.21
N VAL A 252 -5.45 17.52 -20.23
CA VAL A 252 -5.06 18.33 -19.07
C VAL A 252 -5.19 17.47 -17.83
N TRP A 253 -4.10 17.33 -17.09
CA TRP A 253 -4.03 16.49 -15.91
C TRP A 253 -3.73 17.31 -14.66
N ASP A 254 -4.62 17.27 -13.69
CA ASP A 254 -4.40 17.87 -12.40
C ASP A 254 -3.70 16.89 -11.45
N VAL A 255 -2.61 17.33 -10.84
CA VAL A 255 -1.83 16.53 -9.89
C VAL A 255 -2.37 16.77 -8.49
N TYR A 256 -2.79 15.72 -7.82
CA TYR A 256 -3.32 15.71 -6.44
C TYR A 256 -2.39 15.04 -5.43
N VAL A 257 -1.50 14.19 -5.92
CA VAL A 257 -0.55 13.43 -5.09
C VAL A 257 0.82 13.45 -5.76
N ASN A 258 1.84 13.74 -4.97
CA ASN A 258 3.24 13.60 -5.36
C ASN A 258 4.05 12.93 -4.24
N GLY A 259 5.38 12.95 -4.27
CA GLY A 259 6.22 12.33 -3.23
C GLY A 259 6.14 12.98 -1.84
N GLU A 260 5.57 14.19 -1.73
CA GLU A 260 5.59 15.02 -0.52
C GLU A 260 4.20 15.40 -0.01
N LYS A 261 3.24 15.54 -0.93
CA LYS A 261 1.88 16.01 -0.62
C LYS A 261 0.83 15.11 -1.25
N ALA A 262 -0.28 14.94 -0.56
CA ALA A 262 -1.46 14.25 -1.03
C ALA A 262 -2.72 15.00 -0.59
N GLY A 263 -3.80 14.89 -1.36
CA GLY A 263 -5.07 15.52 -1.00
C GLY A 263 -6.06 15.59 -2.14
N THR A 264 -7.04 16.46 -1.98
CA THR A 264 -8.09 16.75 -2.97
C THR A 264 -7.96 18.14 -3.58
N GLU A 265 -6.89 18.86 -3.23
CA GLU A 265 -6.55 20.15 -3.83
C GLU A 265 -5.51 19.95 -4.93
N VAL A 266 -5.63 20.71 -6.02
CA VAL A 266 -4.70 20.64 -7.15
C VAL A 266 -3.33 21.20 -6.72
N LEU A 267 -2.31 20.37 -6.80
CA LEU A 267 -0.92 20.77 -6.52
C LEU A 267 -0.27 21.43 -7.73
N SER A 268 -0.56 20.95 -8.92
CA SER A 268 -0.09 21.48 -10.20
C SER A 268 -0.93 20.92 -11.34
N THR A 269 -0.79 21.49 -12.54
CA THR A 269 -1.49 21.04 -13.75
C THR A 269 -0.48 20.78 -14.86
N ILE A 270 -0.62 19.64 -15.54
CA ILE A 270 0.21 19.22 -16.68
C ILE A 270 -0.67 19.26 -17.93
N THR A 271 -0.24 19.97 -18.98
CA THR A 271 -0.96 20.07 -20.24
C THR A 271 -0.13 19.44 -21.34
N ASN A 272 -0.67 18.48 -22.08
CA ASN A 272 -0.03 17.77 -23.22
C ASN A 272 1.41 17.35 -22.90
N GLY A 273 1.61 16.76 -21.74
CA GLY A 273 2.91 16.73 -21.18
C GLY A 273 3.41 15.41 -20.68
N LYS A 274 4.53 15.55 -20.03
CA LYS A 274 5.27 14.50 -19.37
C LYS A 274 5.18 14.72 -17.87
N ALA A 275 4.98 13.66 -17.16
CA ALA A 275 4.97 13.61 -15.71
C ALA A 275 6.30 13.06 -15.19
#